data_37fdf646eaec2ce514c0174a94511735
#
_entry.id   37fdf646eaec2ce514c0174a94511735
#
_cell.length_a   1.000
_cell.length_b   1.000
_cell.length_c   1.000
_cell.angle_alpha   90.00
_cell.angle_beta   90.00
_cell.angle_gamma   90.00
#
_symmetry.space_group_name_H-M   'P 1'
#
loop_
_entity.id
_entity.type
_entity.pdbx_description
1 polymer ?
#
loop_
_entity_poly.entity_id
_entity_poly.type
_entity_poly.pdbx_seq_one_letter_code
_entity_poly.pdbx_strand_id
1 'polypeptide(L)'
;MGAVGGPKWDNSPERPEAGLLKLRKALRLFANLRPTRVIQGLEHFSPLKLEIAAGADLLVVRELTGGLYFGEKVLEDDRASDLCAYSREEIERIAHVAFRAAMKRRKKLTSVDKANVMATSKLWRRVVEEVAREYPEVAVNHIYVDAASMYLVTRPRDFDVIVTDNLFGDILSDEMSVVGGSIGLLGSASVGDSGPGLFEPIHGSAPDIAGLDKANPSGAIASAAMLLDHLGKHDQARQLEAAIELTLADGKRTGDLGGKMGCKEFGLAVRKTLEKVLGLVSIRAEVRA
;
A
#
# COMPACT_ATOMS: atom_id res chain seq x y z
N MET A 1 -13.17 -1.53 -1.75
CA MET A 1 -13.82 -0.73 -0.69
C MET A 1 -13.27 0.68 -0.74
N GLY A 2 -14.00 1.69 -0.30
CA GLY A 2 -13.48 3.06 -0.22
C GLY A 2 -13.00 3.39 1.19
N ALA A 3 -12.57 4.63 1.41
CA ALA A 3 -12.14 5.11 2.72
C ALA A 3 -13.26 5.05 3.76
N VAL A 4 -12.93 4.65 4.97
CA VAL A 4 -13.85 4.42 6.09
C VAL A 4 -13.49 5.37 7.24
N GLY A 5 -14.51 5.95 7.88
CA GLY A 5 -14.32 6.85 9.01
C GLY A 5 -14.30 8.33 8.65
N GLY A 6 -13.68 9.11 9.53
CA GLY A 6 -13.52 10.54 9.37
C GLY A 6 -13.95 11.35 10.58
N PRO A 7 -13.59 12.66 10.64
CA PRO A 7 -13.76 13.50 11.84
C PRO A 7 -15.18 13.60 12.39
N LYS A 8 -16.20 13.47 11.55
CA LYS A 8 -17.60 13.51 12.00
C LYS A 8 -17.97 12.40 12.99
N TRP A 9 -17.13 11.38 13.10
CA TRP A 9 -17.33 10.22 13.97
C TRP A 9 -16.50 10.28 15.26
N ASP A 10 -15.68 11.35 15.47
CA ASP A 10 -14.74 11.42 16.60
C ASP A 10 -15.44 11.31 17.97
N ASN A 11 -16.66 11.82 18.07
CA ASN A 11 -17.48 11.75 19.28
C ASN A 11 -18.53 10.62 19.24
N SER A 12 -18.48 9.71 18.24
CA SER A 12 -19.43 8.59 18.17
C SER A 12 -18.97 7.44 19.06
N PRO A 13 -19.88 6.80 19.83
CA PRO A 13 -19.56 5.59 20.59
C PRO A 13 -19.17 4.41 19.68
N GLU A 14 -19.66 4.40 18.45
CA GLU A 14 -19.28 3.41 17.44
C GLU A 14 -18.63 4.11 16.26
N ARG A 15 -17.33 3.84 16.04
CA ARG A 15 -16.58 4.35 14.92
C ARG A 15 -16.64 3.38 13.74
N PRO A 16 -16.81 3.85 12.50
CA PRO A 16 -16.82 3.01 11.30
C PRO A 16 -15.54 2.16 11.16
N GLU A 17 -14.40 2.66 11.65
CA GLU A 17 -13.12 1.94 11.68
C GLU A 17 -13.21 0.61 12.45
N ALA A 18 -14.02 0.55 13.51
CA ALA A 18 -14.25 -0.68 14.25
C ALA A 18 -14.92 -1.76 13.38
N GLY A 19 -15.80 -1.36 12.46
CA GLY A 19 -16.40 -2.25 11.48
C GLY A 19 -15.36 -2.82 10.49
N LEU A 20 -14.43 -1.98 10.04
CA LEU A 20 -13.33 -2.40 9.17
C LEU A 20 -12.41 -3.41 9.88
N LEU A 21 -12.05 -3.16 11.13
CA LEU A 21 -11.23 -4.09 11.93
C LEU A 21 -11.94 -5.44 12.14
N LYS A 22 -13.26 -5.43 12.42
CA LYS A 22 -14.07 -6.64 12.52
C LYS A 22 -14.08 -7.43 11.20
N LEU A 23 -14.22 -6.73 10.07
CA LEU A 23 -14.18 -7.35 8.73
C LEU A 23 -12.83 -8.00 8.44
N ARG A 24 -11.73 -7.29 8.67
CA ARG A 24 -10.37 -7.82 8.52
C ARG A 24 -10.15 -9.08 9.37
N LYS A 25 -10.59 -9.06 10.62
CA LYS A 25 -10.53 -10.20 11.52
C LYS A 25 -11.38 -11.38 11.04
N ALA A 26 -12.62 -11.14 10.63
CA ALA A 26 -13.55 -12.17 10.14
C ALA A 26 -13.02 -12.86 8.87
N LEU A 27 -12.39 -12.11 7.97
CA LEU A 27 -11.77 -12.61 6.75
C LEU A 27 -10.33 -13.11 6.95
N ARG A 28 -9.78 -13.04 8.17
CA ARG A 28 -8.38 -13.40 8.51
C ARG A 28 -7.34 -12.69 7.65
N LEU A 29 -7.54 -11.40 7.38
CA LEU A 29 -6.64 -10.59 6.57
C LEU A 29 -5.50 -10.06 7.44
N PHE A 30 -4.37 -10.72 7.41
CA PHE A 30 -3.21 -10.37 8.25
C PHE A 30 -2.09 -9.66 7.51
N ALA A 31 -2.04 -9.75 6.18
CA ALA A 31 -1.01 -9.10 5.37
C ALA A 31 -1.61 -7.93 4.59
N ASN A 32 -1.11 -6.72 4.85
CA ASN A 32 -1.45 -5.54 4.07
C ASN A 32 -0.29 -5.20 3.12
N LEU A 33 -0.59 -5.22 1.84
CA LEU A 33 0.36 -4.97 0.75
C LEU A 33 0.16 -3.54 0.24
N ARG A 34 1.19 -2.71 0.34
CA ARG A 34 1.18 -1.30 -0.07
C ARG A 34 2.34 -1.03 -1.04
N PRO A 35 2.12 -1.22 -2.35
CA PRO A 35 3.12 -0.90 -3.35
C PRO A 35 3.25 0.61 -3.51
N THR A 36 4.47 1.08 -3.66
CA THR A 36 4.78 2.47 -4.00
C THR A 36 5.83 2.48 -5.08
N ARG A 37 5.56 3.19 -6.17
CA ARG A 37 6.57 3.43 -7.19
C ARG A 37 6.47 4.85 -7.73
N VAL A 38 7.60 5.38 -8.12
CA VAL A 38 7.68 6.63 -8.88
C VAL A 38 7.52 6.28 -10.35
N ILE A 39 6.46 6.77 -10.98
CA ILE A 39 6.14 6.47 -12.38
C ILE A 39 7.17 7.16 -13.29
N GLN A 40 7.77 6.39 -14.19
CA GLN A 40 8.75 6.90 -15.14
C GLN A 40 8.17 8.04 -16.01
N GLY A 41 8.90 9.14 -16.10
CA GLY A 41 8.44 10.36 -16.79
C GLY A 41 7.55 11.27 -15.94
N LEU A 42 7.17 10.85 -14.73
CA LEU A 42 6.35 11.61 -13.80
C LEU A 42 7.05 11.85 -12.45
N GLU A 43 8.37 11.72 -12.41
CA GLU A 43 9.20 11.84 -11.20
C GLU A 43 9.08 13.22 -10.55
N HIS A 44 8.72 14.23 -11.32
CA HIS A 44 8.50 15.60 -10.85
C HIS A 44 7.29 15.75 -9.91
N PHE A 45 6.43 14.74 -9.78
CA PHE A 45 5.37 14.72 -8.77
C PHE A 45 5.89 14.35 -7.39
N SER A 46 7.00 13.61 -7.32
CA SER A 46 7.65 13.35 -6.05
C SER A 46 8.18 14.66 -5.43
N PRO A 47 8.04 14.86 -4.11
CA PRO A 47 8.67 16.01 -3.44
C PRO A 47 10.18 15.85 -3.31
N LEU A 48 10.72 14.68 -3.63
CA LEU A 48 12.14 14.40 -3.58
C LEU A 48 12.84 14.95 -4.82
N LYS A 49 14.15 15.17 -4.71
CA LYS A 49 14.97 15.48 -5.88
C LYS A 49 14.86 14.36 -6.91
N LEU A 50 14.87 14.74 -8.18
CA LEU A 50 14.69 13.80 -9.31
C LEU A 50 15.65 12.61 -9.23
N GLU A 51 16.93 12.87 -8.95
CA GLU A 51 17.97 11.83 -8.84
C GLU A 51 17.75 10.85 -7.67
N ILE A 52 16.95 11.22 -6.66
CA ILE A 52 16.59 10.37 -5.55
C ILE A 52 15.31 9.58 -5.87
N ALA A 53 14.31 10.25 -6.40
CA ALA A 53 12.98 9.68 -6.66
C ALA A 53 12.97 8.70 -7.83
N ALA A 54 13.71 9.03 -8.91
CA ALA A 54 13.68 8.26 -10.15
C ALA A 54 14.03 6.78 -9.93
N GLY A 55 13.14 5.88 -10.39
CA GLY A 55 13.32 4.43 -10.26
C GLY A 55 13.02 3.86 -8.87
N ALA A 56 12.46 4.64 -7.96
CA ALA A 56 11.94 4.10 -6.70
C ALA A 56 10.72 3.19 -6.98
N ASP A 57 10.82 1.94 -6.57
CA ASP A 57 9.78 0.91 -6.68
C ASP A 57 9.94 -0.08 -5.53
N LEU A 58 9.02 -0.05 -4.57
CA LEU A 58 9.07 -0.87 -3.39
C LEU A 58 7.67 -1.31 -2.94
N LEU A 59 7.62 -2.37 -2.15
CA LEU A 59 6.42 -2.93 -1.57
C LEU A 59 6.58 -3.00 -0.05
N VAL A 60 5.69 -2.35 0.69
CA VAL A 60 5.57 -2.54 2.14
C VAL A 60 4.58 -3.68 2.40
N VAL A 61 5.04 -4.68 3.13
CA VAL A 61 4.26 -5.80 3.65
C VAL A 61 4.10 -5.58 5.16
N ARG A 62 2.94 -5.03 5.52
CA ARG A 62 2.57 -4.67 6.90
C ARG A 62 1.80 -5.82 7.54
N GLU A 63 2.23 -6.30 8.71
CA GLU A 63 1.38 -7.16 9.54
C GLU A 63 0.17 -6.34 10.02
N LEU A 64 -1.04 -6.88 9.95
CA LEU A 64 -2.27 -6.10 10.07
C LEU A 64 -3.11 -6.44 11.30
N THR A 65 -2.84 -7.53 12.01
CA THR A 65 -3.74 -8.11 13.02
C THR A 65 -3.12 -8.27 14.41
N GLY A 66 -1.90 -7.83 14.59
CA GLY A 66 -1.18 -7.86 15.87
C GLY A 66 -0.75 -6.47 16.37
N GLY A 67 0.10 -6.49 17.37
CA GLY A 67 0.76 -5.32 17.94
C GLY A 67 -0.16 -4.36 18.66
N LEU A 68 0.21 -3.08 18.69
CA LEU A 68 -0.47 -2.01 19.42
C LEU A 68 -1.94 -1.81 19.03
N TYR A 69 -2.30 -2.09 17.76
CA TYR A 69 -3.67 -1.90 17.28
C TYR A 69 -4.66 -2.89 17.90
N PHE A 70 -4.20 -4.09 18.26
CA PHE A 70 -5.04 -5.19 18.75
C PHE A 70 -4.76 -5.58 20.21
N GLY A 71 -3.70 -5.03 20.79
CA GLY A 71 -3.38 -5.26 22.20
C GLY A 71 -4.37 -4.63 23.17
N GLU A 72 -4.28 -5.05 24.42
CA GLU A 72 -5.06 -4.46 25.51
C GLU A 72 -4.75 -2.98 25.65
N LYS A 73 -5.79 -2.18 25.88
CA LYS A 73 -5.71 -0.74 26.06
C LYS A 73 -6.29 -0.34 27.39
N VAL A 74 -5.56 0.46 28.14
CA VAL A 74 -5.98 1.06 29.40
C VAL A 74 -5.92 2.57 29.25
N LEU A 75 -7.03 3.24 29.55
CA LEU A 75 -7.10 4.70 29.59
C LEU A 75 -7.81 5.11 30.89
N GLU A 76 -7.07 5.73 31.79
CA GLU A 76 -7.51 6.29 33.06
C GLU A 76 -7.31 7.81 33.02
N ASP A 77 -7.74 8.55 34.04
CA ASP A 77 -7.66 10.00 34.05
C ASP A 77 -6.20 10.52 34.00
N ASP A 78 -5.26 9.80 34.62
CA ASP A 78 -3.86 10.20 34.77
C ASP A 78 -2.87 9.16 34.20
N ARG A 79 -3.34 8.05 33.66
CA ARG A 79 -2.52 6.96 33.16
C ARG A 79 -3.15 6.31 31.93
N ALA A 80 -2.29 5.99 30.93
CA ALA A 80 -2.69 5.20 29.79
C ALA A 80 -1.63 4.18 29.42
N SER A 81 -2.04 3.03 28.85
CA SER A 81 -1.11 2.03 28.31
C SER A 81 -1.72 1.27 27.14
N ASP A 82 -0.87 0.91 26.18
CA ASP A 82 -1.18 0.05 25.06
C ASP A 82 -0.22 -1.13 25.04
N LEU A 83 -0.75 -2.34 25.03
CA LEU A 83 0.05 -3.56 24.95
C LEU A 83 0.46 -3.84 23.50
N CYS A 84 1.76 -3.89 23.24
CA CYS A 84 2.30 -4.42 21.98
C CYS A 84 2.67 -5.89 22.17
N ALA A 85 1.96 -6.79 21.51
CA ALA A 85 2.24 -8.22 21.58
C ALA A 85 2.24 -8.84 20.16
N TYR A 86 3.16 -9.75 19.93
CA TYR A 86 3.27 -10.59 18.73
C TYR A 86 3.60 -12.02 19.11
N SER A 87 2.90 -12.97 18.53
CA SER A 87 3.26 -14.38 18.59
C SER A 87 4.23 -14.75 17.46
N ARG A 88 4.92 -15.89 17.63
CA ARG A 88 5.77 -16.46 16.57
C ARG A 88 4.96 -16.68 15.28
N GLU A 89 3.78 -17.26 15.37
CA GLU A 89 2.92 -17.58 14.23
C GLU A 89 2.52 -16.35 13.43
N GLU A 90 2.23 -15.24 14.11
CA GLU A 90 1.89 -13.96 13.45
C GLU A 90 3.08 -13.42 12.64
N ILE A 91 4.29 -13.52 13.19
CA ILE A 91 5.51 -13.06 12.50
C ILE A 91 5.87 -14.01 11.36
N GLU A 92 5.77 -15.31 11.56
CA GLU A 92 6.13 -16.32 10.56
C GLU A 92 5.25 -16.20 9.31
N ARG A 93 3.91 -16.13 9.49
CA ARG A 93 2.98 -16.01 8.35
C ARG A 93 3.22 -14.74 7.52
N ILE A 94 3.48 -13.59 8.16
CA ILE A 94 3.73 -12.36 7.42
C ILE A 94 5.11 -12.38 6.76
N ALA A 95 6.12 -12.98 7.39
CA ALA A 95 7.44 -13.18 6.79
C ALA A 95 7.34 -13.99 5.49
N HIS A 96 6.61 -15.12 5.50
CA HIS A 96 6.38 -15.91 4.28
C HIS A 96 5.70 -15.11 3.16
N VAL A 97 4.74 -14.25 3.47
CA VAL A 97 4.13 -13.36 2.45
C VAL A 97 5.19 -12.44 1.85
N ALA A 98 6.02 -11.82 2.68
CA ALA A 98 7.05 -10.89 2.24
C ALA A 98 8.16 -11.58 1.42
N PHE A 99 8.61 -12.78 1.84
CA PHE A 99 9.58 -13.56 1.09
C PHE A 99 9.04 -14.00 -0.27
N ARG A 100 7.79 -14.49 -0.34
CA ARG A 100 7.14 -14.82 -1.62
C ARG A 100 7.01 -13.60 -2.53
N ALA A 101 6.73 -12.43 -1.97
CA ALA A 101 6.71 -11.18 -2.74
C ALA A 101 8.12 -10.82 -3.25
N ALA A 102 9.15 -10.93 -2.42
CA ALA A 102 10.54 -10.67 -2.81
C ALA A 102 11.03 -11.61 -3.92
N MET A 103 10.65 -12.90 -3.87
CA MET A 103 10.96 -13.89 -4.93
C MET A 103 10.42 -13.49 -6.31
N LYS A 104 9.29 -12.77 -6.35
CA LYS A 104 8.68 -12.27 -7.58
C LYS A 104 9.24 -10.91 -8.04
N ARG A 105 10.10 -10.29 -7.22
CA ARG A 105 10.69 -8.97 -7.46
C ARG A 105 12.22 -9.08 -7.55
N ARG A 106 12.94 -8.14 -6.95
CA ARG A 106 14.42 -8.06 -7.02
C ARG A 106 15.15 -8.96 -6.02
N LYS A 107 14.43 -9.86 -5.35
CA LYS A 107 14.97 -10.82 -4.36
C LYS A 107 15.70 -10.13 -3.19
N LYS A 108 15.17 -8.99 -2.76
CA LYS A 108 15.72 -8.25 -1.62
C LYS A 108 14.60 -7.97 -0.61
N LEU A 109 14.82 -8.35 0.65
CA LEU A 109 13.90 -8.13 1.76
C LEU A 109 14.58 -7.30 2.84
N THR A 110 13.95 -6.21 3.24
CA THR A 110 14.33 -5.42 4.40
C THR A 110 13.33 -5.64 5.52
N SER A 111 13.76 -6.26 6.60
CA SER A 111 12.97 -6.37 7.83
C SER A 111 13.19 -5.12 8.67
N VAL A 112 12.10 -4.38 8.94
CA VAL A 112 12.15 -3.16 9.73
C VAL A 112 11.57 -3.41 11.10
N ASP A 113 12.34 -3.06 12.15
CA ASP A 113 12.01 -3.33 13.54
C ASP A 113 12.58 -2.27 14.50
N LYS A 114 12.42 -2.44 15.80
CA LYS A 114 13.06 -1.65 16.87
C LYS A 114 13.72 -2.59 17.91
N ALA A 115 14.47 -3.60 17.44
CA ALA A 115 15.02 -4.65 18.28
C ALA A 115 16.05 -4.18 19.32
N ASN A 116 16.60 -2.96 19.17
CA ASN A 116 17.45 -2.36 20.20
C ASN A 116 16.68 -1.98 21.47
N VAL A 117 15.33 -1.84 21.39
CA VAL A 117 14.48 -1.44 22.51
C VAL A 117 13.40 -2.48 22.81
N MET A 118 12.65 -2.94 21.80
CA MET A 118 11.42 -3.70 21.97
C MET A 118 11.66 -5.21 21.99
N ALA A 119 11.08 -5.92 22.96
CA ALA A 119 11.11 -7.38 23.03
C ALA A 119 10.40 -8.05 21.85
N THR A 120 9.25 -7.47 21.41
CA THR A 120 8.51 -7.92 20.23
C THR A 120 9.37 -7.86 18.97
N SER A 121 10.14 -6.78 18.79
CA SER A 121 11.04 -6.64 17.65
C SER A 121 12.25 -7.60 17.71
N LYS A 122 12.71 -7.97 18.91
CA LYS A 122 13.73 -9.02 19.04
C LYS A 122 13.22 -10.39 18.61
N LEU A 123 11.97 -10.73 18.97
CA LEU A 123 11.30 -11.93 18.49
C LEU A 123 11.09 -11.86 16.98
N TRP A 124 10.60 -10.71 16.47
CA TRP A 124 10.40 -10.45 15.04
C TRP A 124 11.64 -10.76 14.21
N ARG A 125 12.77 -10.17 14.58
CA ARG A 125 14.04 -10.37 13.87
C ARG A 125 14.45 -11.84 13.84
N ARG A 126 14.40 -12.51 14.97
CA ARG A 126 14.76 -13.94 15.09
C ARG A 126 13.88 -14.82 14.19
N VAL A 127 12.55 -14.59 14.17
CA VAL A 127 11.63 -15.38 13.35
C VAL A 127 11.86 -15.10 11.87
N VAL A 128 12.05 -13.84 11.47
CA VAL A 128 12.37 -13.50 10.08
C VAL A 128 13.66 -14.16 9.62
N GLU A 129 14.70 -14.21 10.46
CA GLU A 129 15.96 -14.90 10.16
C GLU A 129 15.79 -16.42 10.03
N GLU A 130 14.89 -17.02 10.81
CA GLU A 130 14.58 -18.45 10.71
C GLU A 130 13.86 -18.76 9.40
N VAL A 131 12.82 -17.99 9.04
CA VAL A 131 12.09 -18.12 7.77
C VAL A 131 12.99 -17.86 6.56
N ALA A 132 13.97 -16.94 6.68
CA ALA A 132 14.92 -16.65 5.61
C ALA A 132 15.68 -17.89 5.09
N ARG A 133 15.90 -18.89 5.94
CA ARG A 133 16.57 -20.13 5.56
C ARG A 133 15.82 -20.94 4.50
N GLU A 134 14.50 -20.75 4.40
CA GLU A 134 13.66 -21.38 3.39
C GLU A 134 13.69 -20.63 2.04
N TYR A 135 14.25 -19.41 2.02
CA TYR A 135 14.34 -18.55 0.84
C TYR A 135 15.78 -18.10 0.54
N PRO A 136 16.71 -19.04 0.29
CA PRO A 136 18.15 -18.73 0.18
C PRO A 136 18.50 -17.77 -0.97
N GLU A 137 17.60 -17.58 -1.92
CA GLU A 137 17.78 -16.64 -3.03
C GLU A 137 17.47 -15.18 -2.66
N VAL A 138 16.83 -14.93 -1.51
CA VAL A 138 16.44 -13.59 -1.07
C VAL A 138 17.51 -13.02 -0.15
N ALA A 139 18.10 -11.89 -0.55
CA ALA A 139 19.01 -11.15 0.31
C ALA A 139 18.22 -10.41 1.40
N VAL A 140 18.49 -10.75 2.67
CA VAL A 140 17.79 -10.18 3.83
C VAL A 140 18.70 -9.21 4.55
N ASN A 141 18.16 -8.06 4.94
CA ASN A 141 18.80 -7.15 5.89
C ASN A 141 17.79 -6.67 6.94
N HIS A 142 18.29 -6.26 8.10
CA HIS A 142 17.50 -5.70 9.19
C HIS A 142 17.89 -4.24 9.43
N ILE A 143 16.89 -3.38 9.49
CA ILE A 143 17.08 -1.94 9.72
C ILE A 143 16.14 -1.50 10.85
N TYR A 144 16.62 -0.67 11.76
CA TYR A 144 15.76 -0.04 12.76
C TYR A 144 14.82 0.97 12.08
N VAL A 145 13.61 1.08 12.57
CA VAL A 145 12.54 1.89 11.96
C VAL A 145 12.92 3.36 11.78
N ASP A 146 13.64 3.93 12.74
CA ASP A 146 14.15 5.32 12.67
C ASP A 146 15.18 5.50 11.53
N ALA A 147 16.06 4.54 11.31
CA ALA A 147 16.97 4.54 10.18
C ALA A 147 16.24 4.25 8.85
N ALA A 148 15.25 3.36 8.86
CA ALA A 148 14.45 3.06 7.69
C ALA A 148 13.70 4.31 7.19
N SER A 149 13.06 5.08 8.07
CA SER A 149 12.39 6.33 7.74
C SER A 149 13.35 7.31 7.04
N MET A 150 14.55 7.53 7.58
CA MET A 150 15.54 8.39 6.92
C MET A 150 15.96 7.87 5.54
N TYR A 151 16.14 6.54 5.42
CA TYR A 151 16.62 5.95 4.15
C TYR A 151 15.53 5.89 3.08
N LEU A 152 14.29 5.75 3.45
CA LEU A 152 13.16 5.79 2.52
C LEU A 152 13.05 7.15 1.81
N VAL A 153 13.42 8.24 2.48
CA VAL A 153 13.44 9.59 1.90
C VAL A 153 14.74 9.86 1.14
N THR A 154 15.89 9.36 1.62
CA THR A 154 17.20 9.72 1.03
C THR A 154 17.68 8.76 -0.05
N ARG A 155 17.25 7.51 -0.04
CA ARG A 155 17.64 6.44 -0.98
C ARG A 155 16.55 5.37 -1.16
N PRO A 156 15.33 5.75 -1.58
CA PRO A 156 14.20 4.80 -1.70
C PRO A 156 14.46 3.63 -2.65
N ARG A 157 15.33 3.81 -3.64
CA ARG A 157 15.73 2.74 -4.60
C ARG A 157 16.46 1.57 -3.97
N ASP A 158 17.02 1.74 -2.77
CA ASP A 158 17.72 0.67 -2.06
C ASP A 158 16.77 -0.39 -1.51
N PHE A 159 15.47 -0.08 -1.43
CA PHE A 159 14.43 -0.98 -0.94
C PHE A 159 13.71 -1.67 -2.10
N ASP A 160 13.34 -2.93 -1.88
CA ASP A 160 12.51 -3.73 -2.78
C ASP A 160 11.24 -4.18 -2.05
N VAL A 161 11.35 -5.12 -1.12
CA VAL A 161 10.27 -5.50 -0.22
C VAL A 161 10.66 -5.13 1.21
N ILE A 162 9.75 -4.50 1.92
CA ILE A 162 9.87 -4.19 3.35
C ILE A 162 8.85 -5.06 4.08
N VAL A 163 9.29 -5.75 5.14
CA VAL A 163 8.38 -6.42 6.08
C VAL A 163 8.50 -5.76 7.44
N THR A 164 7.37 -5.45 8.07
CA THR A 164 7.35 -4.76 9.35
C THR A 164 6.04 -4.98 10.10
N ASP A 165 6.05 -4.63 11.37
CA ASP A 165 4.88 -4.70 12.24
C ASP A 165 3.77 -3.73 11.83
N ASN A 166 2.66 -3.78 12.55
CA ASN A 166 1.46 -3.03 12.23
C ASN A 166 1.67 -1.52 12.31
N LEU A 167 2.20 -1.00 13.42
CA LEU A 167 2.37 0.43 13.62
C LEU A 167 3.43 1.03 12.69
N PHE A 168 4.61 0.40 12.63
CA PHE A 168 5.69 0.89 11.77
C PHE A 168 5.30 0.81 10.30
N GLY A 169 4.59 -0.26 9.91
CA GLY A 169 4.10 -0.43 8.54
C GLY A 169 3.09 0.62 8.13
N ASP A 170 2.25 1.10 9.05
CA ASP A 170 1.33 2.20 8.80
C ASP A 170 2.09 3.49 8.50
N ILE A 171 2.97 3.88 9.41
CA ILE A 171 3.72 5.13 9.30
C ILE A 171 4.61 5.14 8.06
N LEU A 172 5.41 4.10 7.85
CA LEU A 172 6.36 4.04 6.74
C LEU A 172 5.68 3.97 5.38
N SER A 173 4.54 3.29 5.27
CA SER A 173 3.83 3.23 3.99
C SER A 173 3.12 4.54 3.64
N ASP A 174 2.66 5.29 4.64
CA ASP A 174 2.10 6.63 4.43
C ASP A 174 3.20 7.62 4.04
N GLU A 175 4.38 7.56 4.66
CA GLU A 175 5.58 8.30 4.25
C GLU A 175 5.93 8.00 2.78
N MET A 176 5.95 6.72 2.40
CA MET A 176 6.24 6.32 1.03
C MET A 176 5.17 6.75 0.03
N SER A 177 3.93 6.93 0.44
CA SER A 177 2.88 7.43 -0.43
C SER A 177 3.21 8.83 -0.97
N VAL A 178 3.83 9.65 -0.14
CA VAL A 178 4.29 11.00 -0.52
C VAL A 178 5.44 10.92 -1.51
N VAL A 179 6.37 9.98 -1.31
CA VAL A 179 7.49 9.75 -2.26
C VAL A 179 6.99 9.36 -3.64
N GLY A 180 5.90 8.61 -3.74
CA GLY A 180 5.25 8.26 -5.00
C GLY A 180 4.58 9.42 -5.75
N GLY A 181 4.47 10.59 -5.13
CA GLY A 181 3.94 11.83 -5.71
C GLY A 181 2.53 12.20 -5.23
N SER A 182 1.66 11.28 -4.95
CA SER A 182 0.35 11.51 -4.34
C SER A 182 -0.20 10.23 -3.71
N ILE A 183 -0.74 10.35 -2.51
CA ILE A 183 -1.48 9.25 -1.87
C ILE A 183 -2.70 8.83 -2.70
N GLY A 184 -3.25 9.70 -3.53
CA GLY A 184 -4.35 9.42 -4.44
C GLY A 184 -4.00 8.44 -5.57
N LEU A 185 -2.72 8.15 -5.80
CA LEU A 185 -2.27 7.20 -6.82
C LEU A 185 -2.28 5.74 -6.33
N LEU A 186 -2.27 5.51 -5.01
CA LEU A 186 -1.88 4.23 -4.45
C LEU A 186 -3.07 3.39 -3.99
N GLY A 187 -3.09 2.14 -4.46
CA GLY A 187 -3.95 1.08 -3.96
C GLY A 187 -3.30 0.25 -2.87
N SER A 188 -4.10 -0.48 -2.12
CA SER A 188 -3.65 -1.48 -1.16
C SER A 188 -4.47 -2.76 -1.23
N ALA A 189 -3.86 -3.86 -0.81
CA ALA A 189 -4.51 -5.15 -0.66
C ALA A 189 -4.30 -5.68 0.75
N SER A 190 -5.37 -6.07 1.42
CA SER A 190 -5.30 -6.86 2.65
C SER A 190 -5.67 -8.30 2.32
N VAL A 191 -4.77 -9.24 2.58
CA VAL A 191 -4.91 -10.65 2.21
C VAL A 191 -4.63 -11.57 3.40
N GLY A 192 -5.20 -12.77 3.34
CA GLY A 192 -4.90 -13.87 4.25
C GLY A 192 -4.17 -15.01 3.54
N ASP A 193 -4.09 -16.18 4.18
CA ASP A 193 -3.50 -17.39 3.58
C ASP A 193 -4.33 -17.91 2.41
N SER A 194 -5.65 -17.73 2.47
CA SER A 194 -6.62 -18.16 1.46
C SER A 194 -7.91 -17.36 1.61
N GLY A 195 -8.77 -17.42 0.59
CA GLY A 195 -10.07 -16.76 0.60
C GLY A 195 -10.05 -15.35 0.02
N PRO A 196 -11.10 -14.57 0.29
CA PRO A 196 -11.24 -13.23 -0.28
C PRO A 196 -10.24 -12.24 0.34
N GLY A 197 -9.70 -11.35 -0.49
CA GLY A 197 -8.94 -10.18 -0.04
C GLY A 197 -9.82 -8.93 0.07
N LEU A 198 -9.29 -7.90 0.71
CA LEU A 198 -9.88 -6.58 0.76
C LEU A 198 -8.97 -5.61 0.00
N PHE A 199 -9.52 -4.97 -1.02
CA PHE A 199 -8.79 -4.07 -1.92
C PHE A 199 -9.38 -2.67 -1.81
N GLU A 200 -8.55 -1.70 -1.47
CA GLU A 200 -8.98 -0.33 -1.20
C GLU A 200 -7.84 0.66 -1.44
N PRO A 201 -8.15 1.92 -1.81
CA PRO A 201 -7.11 2.95 -1.88
C PRO A 201 -6.52 3.22 -0.49
N ILE A 202 -5.27 3.69 -0.44
CA ILE A 202 -4.58 4.00 0.83
C ILE A 202 -5.14 5.27 1.47
N HIS A 203 -5.58 6.25 0.66
CA HIS A 203 -6.03 7.56 1.13
C HIS A 203 -7.24 7.48 2.08
N GLY A 204 -7.34 8.44 2.99
CA GLY A 204 -8.46 8.62 3.90
C GLY A 204 -9.74 9.15 3.23
N SER A 205 -10.74 9.48 4.05
CA SER A 205 -12.08 9.91 3.59
C SER A 205 -12.15 11.32 3.01
N ALA A 206 -11.13 12.18 3.26
CA ALA A 206 -11.01 13.55 2.76
C ALA A 206 -12.35 14.34 2.77
N PRO A 207 -12.94 14.55 3.95
CA PRO A 207 -14.29 15.10 4.09
C PRO A 207 -14.42 16.52 3.52
N ASP A 208 -13.32 17.26 3.46
CA ASP A 208 -13.20 18.62 2.91
C ASP A 208 -13.47 18.70 1.41
N ILE A 209 -13.20 17.64 0.67
CA ILE A 209 -13.45 17.54 -0.77
C ILE A 209 -14.61 16.60 -1.14
N ALA A 210 -15.30 16.05 -0.14
CA ALA A 210 -16.43 15.15 -0.40
C ALA A 210 -17.53 15.83 -1.21
N GLY A 211 -17.99 15.18 -2.29
CA GLY A 211 -19.02 15.71 -3.19
C GLY A 211 -18.54 16.76 -4.19
N LEU A 212 -17.29 17.22 -4.13
CA LEU A 212 -16.75 18.27 -5.00
C LEU A 212 -16.17 17.77 -6.33
N ASP A 213 -16.21 16.48 -6.59
CA ASP A 213 -15.61 15.84 -7.80
C ASP A 213 -14.10 16.12 -7.97
N LYS A 214 -13.36 16.27 -6.85
CA LYS A 214 -11.93 16.62 -6.83
C LYS A 214 -10.98 15.45 -6.58
N ALA A 215 -11.47 14.37 -5.97
CA ALA A 215 -10.64 13.23 -5.57
C ALA A 215 -9.97 12.58 -6.78
N ASN A 216 -8.73 12.11 -6.58
CA ASN A 216 -8.03 11.31 -7.58
C ASN A 216 -8.52 9.85 -7.49
N PRO A 217 -9.13 9.28 -8.55
CA PRO A 217 -9.65 7.91 -8.49
C PRO A 217 -8.58 6.85 -8.79
N SER A 218 -7.33 7.23 -9.08
CA SER A 218 -6.25 6.30 -9.43
C SER A 218 -6.02 5.23 -8.38
N GLY A 219 -6.06 5.58 -7.08
CA GLY A 219 -5.89 4.62 -5.99
C GLY A 219 -6.97 3.54 -5.98
N ALA A 220 -8.23 3.91 -6.26
CA ALA A 220 -9.31 2.93 -6.39
C ALA A 220 -9.14 2.03 -7.63
N ILE A 221 -8.69 2.60 -8.75
CA ILE A 221 -8.41 1.85 -10.00
C ILE A 221 -7.20 0.93 -9.81
N ALA A 222 -6.13 1.40 -9.14
CA ALA A 222 -4.97 0.57 -8.79
C ALA A 222 -5.36 -0.57 -7.85
N SER A 223 -6.25 -0.33 -6.88
CA SER A 223 -6.80 -1.39 -6.03
C SER A 223 -7.56 -2.45 -6.83
N ALA A 224 -8.29 -2.04 -7.87
CA ALA A 224 -8.94 -2.97 -8.79
C ALA A 224 -7.94 -3.78 -9.61
N ALA A 225 -6.79 -3.20 -10.00
CA ALA A 225 -5.70 -3.94 -10.63
C ALA A 225 -5.12 -4.99 -9.66
N MET A 226 -4.89 -4.63 -8.40
CA MET A 226 -4.44 -5.58 -7.37
C MET A 226 -5.45 -6.72 -7.14
N LEU A 227 -6.76 -6.43 -7.21
CA LEU A 227 -7.82 -7.46 -7.17
C LEU A 227 -7.72 -8.41 -8.36
N LEU A 228 -7.53 -7.89 -9.57
CA LEU A 228 -7.37 -8.71 -10.76
C LEU A 228 -6.13 -9.60 -10.67
N ASP A 229 -5.02 -9.08 -10.19
CA ASP A 229 -3.78 -9.84 -9.96
C ASP A 229 -3.99 -10.97 -8.95
N HIS A 230 -4.67 -10.68 -7.83
CA HIS A 230 -5.03 -11.67 -6.81
C HIS A 230 -5.91 -12.80 -7.37
N LEU A 231 -6.78 -12.49 -8.33
CA LEU A 231 -7.63 -13.48 -9.01
C LEU A 231 -6.90 -14.22 -10.15
N GLY A 232 -5.58 -14.08 -10.30
CA GLY A 232 -4.78 -14.69 -11.35
C GLY A 232 -4.94 -14.03 -12.71
N LYS A 233 -5.58 -12.87 -12.80
CA LYS A 233 -5.80 -12.12 -14.05
C LYS A 233 -4.66 -11.10 -14.26
N HIS A 234 -3.44 -11.60 -14.29
CA HIS A 234 -2.22 -10.79 -14.31
C HIS A 234 -2.11 -9.85 -15.52
N ASP A 235 -2.53 -10.31 -16.72
CA ASP A 235 -2.50 -9.47 -17.92
C ASP A 235 -3.46 -8.29 -17.82
N GLN A 236 -4.68 -8.53 -17.35
CA GLN A 236 -5.69 -7.49 -17.16
C GLN A 236 -5.27 -6.50 -16.06
N ALA A 237 -4.62 -6.97 -15.00
CA ALA A 237 -4.06 -6.11 -13.96
C ALA A 237 -3.01 -5.16 -14.56
N ARG A 238 -2.03 -5.68 -15.32
CA ARG A 238 -1.01 -4.88 -16.00
C ARG A 238 -1.59 -3.87 -17.00
N GLN A 239 -2.61 -4.28 -17.75
CA GLN A 239 -3.30 -3.39 -18.71
C GLN A 239 -3.99 -2.23 -18.02
N LEU A 240 -4.61 -2.48 -16.86
CA LEU A 240 -5.28 -1.45 -16.07
C LEU A 240 -4.27 -0.47 -15.45
N GLU A 241 -3.15 -0.96 -14.93
CA GLU A 241 -2.05 -0.13 -14.44
C GLU A 241 -1.46 0.73 -15.57
N ALA A 242 -1.15 0.13 -16.72
CA ALA A 242 -0.66 0.84 -17.89
C ALA A 242 -1.63 1.95 -18.35
N ALA A 243 -2.94 1.71 -18.26
CA ALA A 243 -3.94 2.72 -18.61
C ALA A 243 -3.90 3.94 -17.68
N ILE A 244 -3.65 3.75 -16.37
CA ILE A 244 -3.44 4.86 -15.43
C ILE A 244 -2.19 5.66 -15.85
N GLU A 245 -1.05 4.98 -16.02
CA GLU A 245 0.22 5.60 -16.34
C GLU A 245 0.20 6.39 -17.65
N LEU A 246 -0.33 5.79 -18.71
CA LEU A 246 -0.48 6.45 -20.01
C LEU A 246 -1.41 7.66 -19.93
N THR A 247 -2.48 7.59 -19.14
CA THR A 247 -3.39 8.72 -18.94
C THR A 247 -2.68 9.89 -18.26
N LEU A 248 -1.87 9.60 -17.23
CA LEU A 248 -1.08 10.60 -16.51
C LEU A 248 0.04 11.19 -17.40
N ALA A 249 0.73 10.34 -18.18
CA ALA A 249 1.76 10.76 -19.12
C ALA A 249 1.22 11.67 -20.23
N ASP A 250 -0.05 11.45 -20.62
CA ASP A 250 -0.79 12.28 -21.60
C ASP A 250 -1.22 13.67 -21.02
N GLY A 251 -0.76 13.99 -19.81
CA GLY A 251 -1.03 15.26 -19.14
C GLY A 251 -2.44 15.36 -18.52
N LYS A 252 -3.22 14.29 -18.52
CA LYS A 252 -4.56 14.21 -17.91
C LYS A 252 -4.41 13.94 -16.42
N ARG A 253 -4.73 14.90 -15.57
CA ARG A 253 -4.36 14.89 -14.15
C ARG A 253 -5.42 15.57 -13.30
N THR A 254 -5.60 15.07 -12.09
CA THR A 254 -6.41 15.69 -11.03
C THR A 254 -5.63 16.78 -10.28
N GLY A 255 -6.29 17.53 -9.41
CA GLY A 255 -5.73 18.68 -8.74
C GLY A 255 -4.53 18.38 -7.82
N ASP A 256 -4.50 17.20 -7.19
CA ASP A 256 -3.39 16.71 -6.35
C ASP A 256 -2.08 16.50 -7.13
N LEU A 257 -2.18 16.31 -8.45
CA LEU A 257 -1.07 16.20 -9.39
C LEU A 257 -0.89 17.46 -10.26
N GLY A 258 -1.40 18.60 -9.79
CA GLY A 258 -1.30 19.88 -10.49
C GLY A 258 -2.17 19.99 -11.74
N GLY A 259 -3.11 19.07 -11.96
CA GLY A 259 -4.06 19.09 -13.06
C GLY A 259 -5.36 19.85 -12.75
N LYS A 260 -6.34 19.77 -13.68
CA LYS A 260 -7.63 20.45 -13.56
C LYS A 260 -8.81 19.49 -13.70
N MET A 261 -8.57 18.20 -13.94
CA MET A 261 -9.64 17.23 -14.13
C MET A 261 -10.35 16.91 -12.84
N GLY A 262 -11.66 16.76 -12.91
CA GLY A 262 -12.45 16.18 -11.83
C GLY A 262 -12.28 14.65 -11.76
N CYS A 263 -12.73 14.06 -10.66
CA CYS A 263 -12.68 12.62 -10.41
C CYS A 263 -13.36 11.82 -11.54
N LYS A 264 -14.57 12.22 -11.94
CA LYS A 264 -15.34 11.54 -13.00
C LYS A 264 -14.66 11.67 -14.36
N GLU A 265 -14.19 12.86 -14.69
CA GLU A 265 -13.53 13.14 -15.97
C GLU A 265 -12.23 12.32 -16.09
N PHE A 266 -11.42 12.28 -15.05
CA PHE A 266 -10.20 11.48 -15.03
C PHE A 266 -10.49 9.97 -15.14
N GLY A 267 -11.49 9.46 -14.39
CA GLY A 267 -11.91 8.07 -14.51
C GLY A 267 -12.37 7.68 -15.90
N LEU A 268 -13.09 8.57 -16.59
CA LEU A 268 -13.47 8.39 -17.99
C LEU A 268 -12.26 8.41 -18.93
N ALA A 269 -11.25 9.24 -18.65
CA ALA A 269 -10.02 9.28 -19.42
C ALA A 269 -9.25 7.97 -19.30
N VAL A 270 -9.09 7.44 -18.07
CA VAL A 270 -8.45 6.13 -17.84
C VAL A 270 -9.21 5.03 -18.59
N ARG A 271 -10.55 5.00 -18.53
CA ARG A 271 -11.34 4.01 -19.26
C ARG A 271 -11.10 4.08 -20.77
N LYS A 272 -11.07 5.27 -21.36
CA LYS A 272 -10.77 5.44 -22.80
C LYS A 272 -9.37 4.97 -23.16
N THR A 273 -8.39 5.22 -22.27
CA THR A 273 -7.02 4.74 -22.47
C THR A 273 -6.96 3.21 -22.35
N LEU A 274 -7.68 2.60 -21.41
CA LEU A 274 -7.78 1.15 -21.29
C LEU A 274 -8.40 0.51 -22.54
N GLU A 275 -9.45 1.10 -23.12
CA GLU A 275 -10.04 0.62 -24.38
C GLU A 275 -9.00 0.59 -25.52
N LYS A 276 -8.08 1.56 -25.57
CA LYS A 276 -6.95 1.56 -26.53
C LYS A 276 -5.92 0.47 -26.20
N VAL A 277 -5.52 0.33 -24.93
CA VAL A 277 -4.58 -0.70 -24.49
C VAL A 277 -5.10 -2.11 -24.81
N LEU A 278 -6.41 -2.32 -24.71
CA LEU A 278 -7.08 -3.58 -25.07
C LEU A 278 -7.28 -3.79 -26.57
N GLY A 279 -6.90 -2.83 -27.42
CA GLY A 279 -7.14 -2.89 -28.86
C GLY A 279 -8.60 -2.76 -29.30
N LEU A 280 -9.51 -2.42 -28.37
CA LEU A 280 -10.95 -2.35 -28.66
C LEU A 280 -11.35 -1.18 -29.56
N VAL A 281 -10.48 -0.17 -29.70
CA VAL A 281 -10.72 1.00 -30.53
C VAL A 281 -10.54 0.69 -32.03
N SER A 282 -9.57 -0.18 -32.38
CA SER A 282 -9.38 -0.62 -33.77
C SER A 282 -10.55 -1.44 -34.30
N ILE A 283 -11.12 -2.33 -33.49
CA ILE A 283 -12.27 -3.16 -33.85
C ILE A 283 -13.53 -2.29 -34.10
N ARG A 284 -13.74 -1.20 -33.34
CA ARG A 284 -14.87 -0.29 -33.56
C ARG A 284 -14.72 0.57 -34.79
N ALA A 285 -13.51 0.83 -35.25
CA ALA A 285 -13.28 1.55 -36.51
C ALA A 285 -13.54 0.65 -37.73
N GLU A 286 -13.15 -0.62 -37.66
CA GLU A 286 -13.37 -1.61 -38.75
C GLU A 286 -14.84 -2.04 -38.90
N VAL A 287 -15.63 -2.02 -37.82
CA VAL A 287 -17.08 -2.35 -37.85
C VAL A 287 -17.94 -1.18 -38.38
N ARG A 288 -17.38 0.05 -38.47
CA ARG A 288 -18.07 1.24 -38.97
C ARG A 288 -17.62 1.68 -40.37
N ALA A 289 -16.64 1.01 -40.94
CA ALA A 289 -16.23 1.18 -42.34
C ALA A 289 -16.86 0.10 -43.22
#